data_63d678d3d66d43b5b9ec2625109899ee
#
_entry.id   63d678d3d66d43b5b9ec2625109899ee
#
_cell.length_a   1.000
_cell.length_b   1.000
_cell.length_c   1.000
_cell.angle_alpha   90.00
_cell.angle_beta   90.00
_cell.angle_gamma   90.00
#
_symmetry.space_group_name_H-M   'P 1'
#
loop_
_entity.id
_entity.type
_entity.pdbx_description
1 polymer ?
#
loop_
_entity_poly.entity_id
_entity_poly.type
_entity_poly.pdbx_seq_one_letter_code
_entity_poly.pdbx_strand_id
1 'polypeptide(L)'
;MSYKLAIATSDGKFVNQHFGRANQFLIVELKDDGSYEVLELRENTPSCNPSGGSTTEDTIKIISDVDGVLVSQVGRGAGDKLIAHGIQPVIIPMLIEDAIKMVYELIREESEEDSS
;
A
#
# COMPACT_ATOMS: atom_id res chain seq x y z
N MET A 1 10.11 -15.53 3.85
CA MET A 1 9.25 -15.00 2.81
C MET A 1 9.27 -13.48 2.82
N SER A 2 9.14 -12.87 1.66
CA SER A 2 9.11 -11.42 1.58
C SER A 2 7.67 -10.95 1.35
N TYR A 3 7.40 -9.71 1.74
CA TYR A 3 6.09 -9.12 1.61
C TYR A 3 6.25 -7.77 0.91
N LYS A 4 5.58 -7.59 -0.21
CA LYS A 4 5.73 -6.37 -0.99
C LYS A 4 4.62 -5.39 -0.67
N LEU A 5 4.98 -4.13 -0.42
CA LEU A 5 4.04 -3.08 -0.05
C LEU A 5 4.13 -1.89 -1.00
N ALA A 6 2.99 -1.30 -1.30
CA ALA A 6 2.92 -0.02 -2.00
C ALA A 6 2.53 1.04 -0.97
N ILE A 7 3.25 2.16 -0.93
CA ILE A 7 3.01 3.20 0.05
C ILE A 7 2.61 4.49 -0.64
N ALA A 8 1.40 4.97 -0.33
CA ALA A 8 0.89 6.21 -0.90
C ALA A 8 1.52 7.40 -0.16
N THR A 9 2.51 8.00 -0.77
CA THR A 9 3.28 9.08 -0.15
C THR A 9 3.66 10.14 -1.18
N SER A 10 3.65 11.41 -0.75
CA SER A 10 4.07 12.51 -1.60
C SER A 10 5.53 12.92 -1.35
N ASP A 11 6.05 12.63 -0.18
CA ASP A 11 7.40 13.07 0.22
C ASP A 11 8.38 11.93 0.52
N GLY A 12 7.91 10.69 0.49
CA GLY A 12 8.75 9.55 0.80
C GLY A 12 9.05 9.36 2.28
N LYS A 13 8.41 10.12 3.16
CA LYS A 13 8.62 10.03 4.61
C LYS A 13 7.38 9.61 5.36
N PHE A 14 6.23 10.08 4.95
CA PHE A 14 4.95 9.82 5.60
C PHE A 14 3.98 9.11 4.67
N VAL A 15 3.13 8.27 5.24
CA VAL A 15 1.98 7.72 4.54
C VAL A 15 0.92 8.83 4.58
N ASN A 16 0.93 9.70 3.58
CA ASN A 16 0.14 10.93 3.64
C ASN A 16 -0.81 11.15 2.48
N GLN A 17 -1.05 10.14 1.65
CA GLN A 17 -1.98 10.30 0.53
C GLN A 17 -3.14 9.33 0.58
N HIS A 18 -4.30 9.79 0.11
CA HIS A 18 -5.47 8.94 -0.08
C HIS A 18 -5.24 8.07 -1.30
N PHE A 19 -5.75 6.87 -1.26
CA PHE A 19 -5.54 5.92 -2.36
C PHE A 19 -5.95 6.50 -3.72
N GLY A 20 -7.13 7.09 -3.79
CA GLY A 20 -7.65 7.62 -5.05
C GLY A 20 -6.98 8.90 -5.53
N ARG A 21 -6.19 9.54 -4.68
CA ARG A 21 -5.50 10.79 -5.02
C ARG A 21 -3.99 10.66 -5.04
N ALA A 22 -3.50 9.46 -4.81
CA ALA A 22 -2.06 9.24 -4.76
C ALA A 22 -1.47 9.48 -6.16
N ASN A 23 -0.43 10.32 -6.23
CA ASN A 23 0.25 10.58 -7.47
C ASN A 23 1.52 9.74 -7.61
N GLN A 24 1.86 8.97 -6.58
CA GLN A 24 2.98 8.04 -6.63
C GLN A 24 2.87 7.03 -5.50
N PHE A 25 3.48 5.87 -5.72
CA PHE A 25 3.57 4.81 -4.72
C PHE A 25 5.02 4.40 -4.57
N LEU A 26 5.48 4.38 -3.34
CA LEU A 26 6.81 3.86 -3.02
C LEU A 26 6.68 2.35 -2.81
N ILE A 27 7.41 1.57 -3.58
CA ILE A 27 7.33 0.11 -3.48
C ILE A 27 8.46 -0.39 -2.61
N VAL A 28 8.12 -1.10 -1.55
CA VAL A 28 9.13 -1.64 -0.63
C VAL A 28 8.91 -3.14 -0.45
N GLU A 29 10.00 -3.82 -0.12
CA GLU A 29 9.95 -5.24 0.20
C GLU A 29 10.25 -5.39 1.69
N LEU A 30 9.30 -5.98 2.42
CA LEU A 30 9.43 -6.25 3.85
C LEU A 30 10.01 -7.64 4.01
N LYS A 31 11.11 -7.74 4.74
CA LYS A 31 11.83 -8.99 4.92
C LYS A 31 11.46 -9.70 6.22
N ASP A 32 11.84 -10.97 6.32
CA ASP A 32 11.47 -11.80 7.47
C ASP A 32 12.02 -11.30 8.80
N ASP A 33 13.11 -10.55 8.76
CA ASP A 33 13.74 -10.02 9.97
C ASP A 33 13.19 -8.66 10.41
N GLY A 34 12.19 -8.15 9.69
CA GLY A 34 11.59 -6.85 10.00
C GLY A 34 12.22 -5.68 9.26
N SER A 35 13.31 -5.91 8.56
CA SER A 35 13.92 -4.86 7.74
C SER A 35 13.14 -4.71 6.44
N TYR A 36 13.38 -3.60 5.73
CA TYR A 36 12.73 -3.40 4.44
C TYR A 36 13.70 -2.76 3.46
N GLU A 37 13.40 -2.94 2.19
CA GLU A 37 14.20 -2.40 1.11
C GLU A 37 13.29 -1.64 0.15
N VAL A 38 13.70 -0.44 -0.23
CA VAL A 38 12.95 0.35 -1.22
C VAL A 38 13.35 -0.18 -2.59
N LEU A 39 12.36 -0.67 -3.33
CA LEU A 39 12.58 -1.25 -4.65
C LEU A 39 12.48 -0.21 -5.76
N GLU A 40 11.42 0.60 -5.73
CA GLU A 40 11.20 1.59 -6.79
C GLU A 40 10.12 2.58 -6.36
N LEU A 41 10.01 3.65 -7.13
CA LEU A 41 8.94 4.63 -6.99
C LEU A 41 8.11 4.57 -8.27
N ARG A 42 6.83 4.30 -8.14
CA ARG A 42 5.92 4.23 -9.29
C ARG A 42 5.04 5.47 -9.32
N GLU A 43 5.02 6.15 -10.45
CA GLU A 43 4.16 7.29 -10.63
C GLU A 43 2.74 6.83 -10.97
N ASN A 44 1.76 7.61 -10.54
CA ASN A 44 0.37 7.35 -10.80
C ASN A 44 -0.33 8.65 -11.20
N THR A 45 -1.24 8.56 -12.14
CA THR A 45 -2.06 9.71 -12.52
C THR A 45 -3.33 9.68 -11.69
N PRO A 46 -3.55 10.69 -10.82
CA PRO A 46 -4.76 10.72 -10.01
C PRO A 46 -6.02 10.67 -10.86
N SER A 47 -7.05 10.02 -10.35
CA SER A 47 -8.31 9.83 -11.07
C SER A 47 -9.23 11.04 -10.93
N CYS A 48 -8.76 12.19 -11.37
CA CYS A 48 -9.54 13.42 -11.32
C CYS A 48 -9.84 13.99 -12.71
N ASN A 49 -9.66 13.22 -13.74
CA ASN A 49 -9.90 13.64 -15.11
C ASN A 49 -11.39 13.49 -15.45
N PRO A 50 -12.11 14.58 -15.75
CA PRO A 50 -13.54 14.50 -16.03
C PRO A 50 -13.88 13.75 -17.31
N SER A 51 -12.95 13.51 -18.18
CA SER A 51 -13.20 12.79 -19.42
C SER A 51 -12.94 11.29 -19.31
N GLY A 52 -13.00 10.74 -18.12
CA GLY A 52 -12.82 9.32 -17.92
C GLY A 52 -11.40 8.89 -17.72
N GLY A 53 -10.62 9.71 -17.02
CA GLY A 53 -9.24 9.37 -16.71
C GLY A 53 -9.11 8.15 -15.82
N SER A 54 -7.99 8.05 -15.10
CA SER A 54 -7.69 6.89 -14.30
C SER A 54 -8.81 6.50 -13.35
N THR A 55 -9.18 5.25 -13.34
CA THR A 55 -10.15 4.70 -12.40
C THR A 55 -9.41 4.04 -11.24
N THR A 56 -10.17 3.63 -10.23
CA THR A 56 -9.61 2.84 -9.13
C THR A 56 -8.91 1.59 -9.69
N GLU A 57 -9.50 0.97 -10.70
CA GLU A 57 -8.91 -0.23 -11.30
C GLU A 57 -7.59 0.06 -11.99
N ASP A 58 -7.46 1.22 -12.64
CA ASP A 58 -6.21 1.60 -13.28
C ASP A 58 -5.10 1.79 -12.21
N THR A 59 -5.45 2.38 -11.08
CA THR A 59 -4.50 2.56 -9.98
C THR A 59 -4.10 1.21 -9.41
N ILE A 60 -5.05 0.30 -9.26
CA ILE A 60 -4.76 -1.05 -8.76
C ILE A 60 -3.80 -1.78 -9.69
N LYS A 61 -3.95 -1.61 -11.00
CA LYS A 61 -3.05 -2.25 -11.96
C LYS A 61 -1.59 -1.83 -11.77
N ILE A 62 -1.36 -0.58 -11.37
CA ILE A 62 -0.01 -0.07 -11.14
C ILE A 62 0.66 -0.80 -9.98
N ILE A 63 -0.13 -1.23 -8.99
CA ILE A 63 0.38 -1.93 -7.81
C ILE A 63 -0.13 -3.37 -7.73
N SER A 64 -0.43 -3.99 -8.86
CA SER A 64 -1.04 -5.31 -8.88
C SER A 64 -0.14 -6.42 -8.35
N ASP A 65 1.15 -6.18 -8.24
CA ASP A 65 2.13 -7.16 -7.78
C ASP A 65 2.47 -7.04 -6.30
N VAL A 66 1.81 -6.15 -5.56
CA VAL A 66 2.08 -5.98 -4.12
C VAL A 66 1.08 -6.79 -3.29
N ASP A 67 1.46 -7.06 -2.06
CA ASP A 67 0.63 -7.81 -1.11
C ASP A 67 -0.25 -6.88 -0.28
N GLY A 68 0.18 -5.64 -0.09
CA GLY A 68 -0.57 -4.66 0.67
C GLY A 68 -0.28 -3.25 0.21
N VAL A 69 -1.17 -2.32 0.58
CA VAL A 69 -0.98 -0.91 0.27
C VAL A 69 -1.22 -0.08 1.54
N LEU A 70 -0.28 0.82 1.83
CA LEU A 70 -0.38 1.72 2.98
C LEU A 70 -0.87 3.07 2.49
N VAL A 71 -1.96 3.55 3.10
CA VAL A 71 -2.61 4.80 2.69
C VAL A 71 -3.03 5.59 3.93
N SER A 72 -3.24 6.89 3.75
CA SER A 72 -3.79 7.70 4.84
C SER A 72 -5.30 7.55 4.88
N GLN A 73 -5.91 7.21 3.74
CA GLN A 73 -7.34 6.98 3.65
C GLN A 73 -7.66 6.25 2.35
N VAL A 74 -8.71 5.44 2.37
CA VAL A 74 -9.17 4.73 1.18
C VAL A 74 -10.69 4.70 1.21
N GLY A 75 -11.31 4.96 0.05
CA GLY A 75 -12.75 4.90 -0.08
C GLY A 75 -13.25 3.46 0.04
N ARG A 76 -14.50 3.30 0.45
CA ARG A 76 -15.08 1.97 0.66
C ARG A 76 -15.05 1.12 -0.60
N GLY A 77 -15.41 1.68 -1.73
CA GLY A 77 -15.39 0.95 -3.00
C GLY A 77 -13.99 0.56 -3.43
N ALA A 78 -13.02 1.45 -3.22
CA ALA A 78 -11.63 1.17 -3.56
C ALA A 78 -11.06 0.07 -2.66
N GLY A 79 -11.40 0.10 -1.38
CA GLY A 79 -10.96 -0.94 -0.44
C GLY A 79 -11.45 -2.31 -0.85
N ASP A 80 -12.73 -2.41 -1.22
CA ASP A 80 -13.30 -3.68 -1.66
C ASP A 80 -12.61 -4.21 -2.92
N LYS A 81 -12.31 -3.32 -3.86
CA LYS A 81 -11.63 -3.72 -5.09
C LYS A 81 -10.20 -4.19 -4.82
N LEU A 82 -9.49 -3.53 -3.92
CA LEU A 82 -8.15 -3.94 -3.52
C LEU A 82 -8.17 -5.35 -2.95
N ILE A 83 -9.10 -5.62 -2.04
CA ILE A 83 -9.23 -6.94 -1.43
C ILE A 83 -9.55 -7.99 -2.49
N ALA A 84 -10.42 -7.65 -3.44
CA ALA A 84 -10.77 -8.56 -4.54
C ALA A 84 -9.55 -8.90 -5.41
N HIS A 85 -8.56 -8.02 -5.48
CA HIS A 85 -7.32 -8.26 -6.22
C HIS A 85 -6.22 -8.86 -5.35
N GLY A 86 -6.53 -9.22 -4.11
CA GLY A 86 -5.55 -9.82 -3.21
C GLY A 86 -4.61 -8.82 -2.55
N ILE A 87 -4.97 -7.54 -2.57
CA ILE A 87 -4.16 -6.48 -1.96
C ILE A 87 -4.83 -6.01 -0.69
N GLN A 88 -4.13 -6.07 0.44
CA GLN A 88 -4.69 -5.66 1.72
C GLN A 88 -4.49 -4.14 1.91
N PRO A 89 -5.58 -3.35 1.99
CA PRO A 89 -5.44 -1.92 2.28
C PRO A 89 -5.23 -1.71 3.78
N VAL A 90 -4.26 -0.86 4.12
CA VAL A 90 -3.96 -0.54 5.52
C VAL A 90 -3.98 0.97 5.67
N ILE A 91 -4.88 1.47 6.51
CA ILE A 91 -4.98 2.91 6.79
C ILE A 91 -4.04 3.21 7.96
N ILE A 92 -2.92 3.86 7.66
CA ILE A 92 -1.87 4.05 8.65
C ILE A 92 -1.12 5.36 8.38
N PRO A 93 -1.74 6.51 8.68
CA PRO A 93 -1.15 7.83 8.38
C PRO A 93 -0.06 8.21 9.37
N MET A 94 1.13 7.66 9.18
CA MET A 94 2.27 7.91 10.06
C MET A 94 3.57 7.84 9.26
N LEU A 95 4.70 7.98 9.94
CA LEU A 95 6.00 7.81 9.29
C LEU A 95 6.09 6.44 8.64
N ILE A 96 6.66 6.39 7.45
CA ILE A 96 6.76 5.14 6.70
C ILE A 96 7.50 4.08 7.51
N GLU A 97 8.59 4.46 8.19
CA GLU A 97 9.34 3.50 9.01
C GLU A 97 8.48 2.88 10.10
N ASP A 98 7.71 3.71 10.79
CA ASP A 98 6.83 3.22 11.85
C ASP A 98 5.67 2.40 11.29
N ALA A 99 5.14 2.82 10.15
CA ALA A 99 4.07 2.09 9.49
C ALA A 99 4.51 0.69 9.10
N ILE A 100 5.71 0.56 8.55
CA ILE A 100 6.25 -0.73 8.14
C ILE A 100 6.45 -1.64 9.35
N LYS A 101 6.93 -1.09 10.47
CA LYS A 101 7.10 -1.86 11.70
C LYS A 101 5.76 -2.41 12.20
N MET A 102 4.72 -1.59 12.15
CA MET A 102 3.39 -2.03 12.58
C MET A 102 2.85 -3.13 11.68
N VAL A 103 3.03 -2.99 10.37
CA VAL A 103 2.61 -4.01 9.42
C VAL A 103 3.37 -5.31 9.67
N TYR A 104 4.67 -5.22 9.92
CA TYR A 104 5.48 -6.39 10.20
C TYR A 104 4.97 -7.14 11.43
N GLU A 105 4.64 -6.43 12.50
CA GLU A 105 4.11 -7.04 13.70
C GLU A 105 2.75 -7.70 13.48
N LEU A 106 1.89 -7.06 12.68
CA LEU A 106 0.60 -7.64 12.34
C LEU A 106 0.77 -8.95 11.58
N ILE A 107 1.69 -9.00 10.65
CA ILE A 107 1.98 -10.21 9.88
C ILE A 107 2.50 -11.31 10.78
N ARG A 108 3.38 -10.97 11.72
CA ARG A 108 3.92 -11.93 12.66
C ARG A 108 2.85 -12.51 13.57
N GLU A 109 1.95 -11.67 14.06
CA GLU A 109 0.86 -12.11 14.92
C GLU A 109 -0.05 -13.10 14.19
N GLU A 110 -0.38 -12.82 12.93
CA GLU A 110 -1.17 -13.75 12.13
C GLU A 110 -0.47 -15.09 11.95
N SER A 111 0.85 -15.06 11.70
CA SER A 111 1.63 -16.30 11.55
C SER A 111 1.65 -17.11 12.83
N GLU A 112 1.80 -16.45 13.96
CA GLU A 112 1.82 -17.14 15.26
C GLU A 112 0.47 -17.78 15.59
N GLU A 113 -0.62 -17.09 15.27
CA GLU A 113 -1.96 -17.65 15.47
C GLU A 113 -2.18 -18.88 14.61
N ASP A 114 -1.73 -18.84 13.36
CA ASP A 114 -1.89 -19.97 12.44
C ASP A 114 -1.07 -21.18 12.88
N SER A 115 -0.01 -20.97 13.64
CA SER A 115 0.86 -22.06 14.05
C SER A 115 0.42 -22.74 15.35
N SER A 116 -0.58 -22.20 15.99
CA SER A 116 -1.05 -22.76 17.27
C SER A 116 -2.11 -23.84 17.12
#